data_80a29dcef1c2a86c20b06b286f8fdeff
#
_entry.id   80a29dcef1c2a86c20b06b286f8fdeff
#
_cell.length_a   1.000
_cell.length_b   1.000
_cell.length_c   1.000
_cell.angle_alpha   90.00
_cell.angle_beta   90.00
_cell.angle_gamma   90.00
#
_symmetry.space_group_name_H-M   'P 1'
#
loop_
_entity.id
_entity.type
_entity.pdbx_description
1 polymer ?
#
loop_
_entity_poly.entity_id
_entity_poly.type
_entity_poly.pdbx_seq_one_letter_code
_entity_poly.pdbx_strand_id
1 'polypeptide(L)'
;MRNKVEITGVNTLELKVLPPEETMMLIKESQNGDYEARDRLVEGNIKLVLSVIKKFNNRGVDLDDLFQVGAMGLIKAIDNFDFSHGVKFSTYAVPMIVGEIRRYLRDNSVVRISRSIKDTAYRALQYKEKYFMESGKEPTIEEMAEYLGVDTIDIVIALEAVQELSLIHISEPTRP
;
A
#
# COMPACT_ATOMS: atom_id res chain seq x y z
N MET A 1 7.78 -1.87 22.09
CA MET A 1 7.81 -3.25 21.57
C MET A 1 8.02 -3.20 20.07
N ARG A 2 9.05 -3.85 19.53
CA ARG A 2 9.25 -3.94 18.08
C ARG A 2 8.25 -4.98 17.55
N ASN A 3 7.26 -4.56 16.78
CA ASN A 3 6.36 -5.49 16.08
C ASN A 3 7.20 -6.35 15.14
N LYS A 4 7.38 -7.61 15.51
CA LYS A 4 8.05 -8.63 14.71
C LYS A 4 7.09 -8.98 13.56
N VAL A 5 7.49 -8.75 12.33
CA VAL A 5 6.76 -9.24 11.15
C VAL A 5 7.26 -10.66 10.91
N GLU A 6 6.39 -11.65 11.05
CA GLU A 6 6.64 -13.03 10.69
C GLU A 6 6.12 -13.25 9.27
N ILE A 7 7.01 -13.66 8.38
CA ILE A 7 6.69 -14.00 7.00
C ILE A 7 7.13 -15.46 6.82
N THR A 8 6.26 -16.25 6.24
CA THR A 8 6.50 -17.69 6.06
C THR A 8 7.75 -17.90 5.21
N GLY A 9 8.74 -18.58 5.78
CA GLY A 9 9.98 -18.96 5.08
C GLY A 9 11.09 -17.90 5.05
N VAL A 10 10.91 -16.69 5.61
CA VAL A 10 11.94 -15.66 5.64
C VAL A 10 12.46 -15.43 7.05
N ASN A 11 13.73 -15.81 7.33
CA ASN A 11 14.39 -15.46 8.57
C ASN A 11 14.82 -13.99 8.58
N THR A 12 13.97 -13.12 9.09
CA THR A 12 14.18 -11.66 9.08
C THR A 12 15.36 -11.19 9.94
N LEU A 13 15.91 -12.06 10.80
CA LEU A 13 17.04 -11.75 11.68
C LEU A 13 18.39 -11.84 10.97
N GLU A 14 18.52 -12.72 10.00
CA GLU A 14 19.78 -13.01 9.29
C GLU A 14 19.97 -12.24 7.98
N LEU A 15 18.96 -11.43 7.60
CA LEU A 15 19.04 -10.65 6.37
C LEU A 15 20.21 -9.66 6.41
N LYS A 16 21.13 -9.80 5.47
CA LYS A 16 22.23 -8.84 5.28
C LYS A 16 21.73 -7.64 4.46
N VAL A 17 22.29 -6.49 4.70
CA VAL A 17 22.04 -5.28 3.90
C VAL A 17 23.27 -5.05 3.05
N LEU A 18 23.07 -4.88 1.76
CA LEU A 18 24.17 -4.57 0.84
C LEU A 18 24.61 -3.11 0.97
N PRO A 19 25.93 -2.86 0.91
CA PRO A 19 26.45 -1.51 0.78
C PRO A 19 25.97 -0.85 -0.53
N PRO A 20 25.81 0.48 -0.57
CA PRO A 20 25.33 1.17 -1.76
C PRO A 20 26.20 0.92 -3.01
N GLU A 21 27.50 0.86 -2.86
CA GLU A 21 28.46 0.62 -3.96
C GLU A 21 28.30 -0.79 -4.54
N GLU A 22 28.20 -1.81 -3.67
CA GLU A 22 27.96 -3.19 -4.07
C GLU A 22 26.58 -3.34 -4.74
N THR A 23 25.56 -2.65 -4.22
CA THR A 23 24.23 -2.63 -4.83
C THR A 23 24.29 -2.12 -6.28
N MET A 24 25.02 -1.02 -6.53
CA MET A 24 25.13 -0.43 -7.86
C MET A 24 25.93 -1.34 -8.84
N MET A 25 26.94 -2.06 -8.35
CA MET A 25 27.69 -3.03 -9.13
C MET A 25 26.81 -4.20 -9.54
N LEU A 26 26.14 -4.81 -8.57
CA LEU A 26 25.25 -5.95 -8.81
C LEU A 26 24.08 -5.61 -9.74
N ILE A 27 23.53 -4.38 -9.70
CA ILE A 27 22.48 -3.96 -10.65
C ILE A 27 23.01 -3.99 -12.08
N LYS A 28 24.23 -3.52 -12.33
CA LYS A 28 24.83 -3.58 -13.69
C LYS A 28 25.03 -5.00 -14.16
N GLU A 29 25.53 -5.88 -13.30
CA GLU A 29 25.73 -7.30 -13.60
C GLU A 29 24.38 -7.98 -13.88
N SER A 30 23.38 -7.76 -13.05
CA SER A 30 22.01 -8.28 -13.23
C SER A 30 21.38 -7.81 -14.56
N GLN A 31 21.54 -6.54 -14.92
CA GLN A 31 21.02 -6.00 -16.19
C GLN A 31 21.77 -6.56 -17.42
N ASN A 32 22.98 -7.06 -17.23
CA ASN A 32 23.73 -7.79 -18.27
C ASN A 32 23.40 -9.30 -18.31
N GLY A 33 22.44 -9.76 -17.52
CA GLY A 33 21.94 -11.14 -17.53
C GLY A 33 22.53 -12.05 -16.46
N ASP A 34 23.24 -11.51 -15.47
CA ASP A 34 23.74 -12.29 -14.34
C ASP A 34 22.62 -12.55 -13.33
N TYR A 35 22.14 -13.79 -13.28
CA TYR A 35 21.09 -14.23 -12.38
C TYR A 35 21.55 -14.31 -10.91
N GLU A 36 22.82 -14.67 -10.65
CA GLU A 36 23.36 -14.72 -9.29
C GLU A 36 23.44 -13.31 -8.68
N ALA A 37 23.87 -12.33 -9.46
CA ALA A 37 23.86 -10.94 -9.06
C ALA A 37 22.44 -10.44 -8.74
N ARG A 38 21.46 -10.87 -9.54
CA ARG A 38 20.04 -10.55 -9.32
C ARG A 38 19.51 -11.13 -7.99
N ASP A 39 19.78 -12.40 -7.73
CA ASP A 39 19.35 -13.08 -6.50
C ASP A 39 19.97 -12.40 -5.27
N ARG A 40 21.28 -12.11 -5.31
CA ARG A 40 21.97 -11.37 -4.25
C ARG A 40 21.37 -9.98 -4.01
N LEU A 41 20.97 -9.28 -5.09
CA LEU A 41 20.29 -7.98 -4.98
C LEU A 41 18.94 -8.10 -4.29
N VAL A 42 18.15 -9.09 -4.67
CA VAL A 42 16.84 -9.32 -4.06
C VAL A 42 17.01 -9.61 -2.57
N GLU A 43 17.86 -10.57 -2.22
CA GLU A 43 18.13 -10.93 -0.82
C GLU A 43 18.63 -9.75 0.01
N GLY A 44 19.58 -8.98 -0.51
CA GLY A 44 20.15 -7.82 0.19
C GLY A 44 19.20 -6.64 0.36
N ASN A 45 18.09 -6.61 -0.41
CA ASN A 45 17.08 -5.55 -0.37
C ASN A 45 15.72 -6.00 0.20
N ILE A 46 15.58 -7.25 0.67
CA ILE A 46 14.36 -7.76 1.31
C ILE A 46 13.94 -6.89 2.50
N LYS A 47 14.88 -6.39 3.31
CA LYS A 47 14.58 -5.46 4.42
C LYS A 47 13.87 -4.19 3.96
N LEU A 48 14.14 -3.73 2.74
CA LEU A 48 13.46 -2.56 2.16
C LEU A 48 11.99 -2.90 1.91
N VAL A 49 11.70 -4.05 1.30
CA VAL A 49 10.34 -4.55 1.10
C VAL A 49 9.60 -4.65 2.43
N LEU A 50 10.20 -5.29 3.44
CA LEU A 50 9.63 -5.44 4.77
C LEU A 50 9.31 -4.09 5.44
N SER A 51 10.15 -3.10 5.24
CA SER A 51 9.93 -1.75 5.79
C SER A 51 8.73 -1.06 5.14
N VAL A 52 8.51 -1.31 3.86
CA VAL A 52 7.39 -0.76 3.09
C VAL A 52 6.08 -1.44 3.49
N ILE A 53 6.02 -2.77 3.53
CA ILE A 53 4.78 -3.51 3.84
C ILE A 53 4.26 -3.23 5.24
N LYS A 54 5.13 -2.93 6.22
CA LYS A 54 4.72 -2.49 7.56
C LYS A 54 3.75 -1.31 7.55
N LYS A 55 3.85 -0.42 6.55
CA LYS A 55 2.96 0.74 6.38
C LYS A 55 1.57 0.36 5.85
N PHE A 56 1.43 -0.85 5.34
CA PHE A 56 0.18 -1.40 4.82
C PHE A 56 -0.44 -2.46 5.73
N ASN A 57 0.14 -2.66 6.91
CA ASN A 57 -0.44 -3.53 7.93
C ASN A 57 -1.86 -3.02 8.28
N ASN A 58 -2.77 -3.91 8.63
CA ASN A 58 -4.18 -3.63 8.93
C ASN A 58 -5.04 -3.22 7.71
N ARG A 59 -4.70 -3.69 6.50
CA ARG A 59 -5.51 -3.49 5.30
C ARG A 59 -6.39 -4.69 4.94
N GLY A 60 -6.53 -5.68 5.84
CA GLY A 60 -7.33 -6.89 5.59
C GLY A 60 -6.75 -7.85 4.54
N VAL A 61 -5.46 -7.74 4.26
CA VAL A 61 -4.74 -8.58 3.31
C VAL A 61 -3.60 -9.27 4.04
N ASP A 62 -3.32 -10.51 3.65
CA ASP A 62 -2.22 -11.29 4.20
C ASP A 62 -0.88 -10.60 3.97
N LEU A 63 -0.02 -10.62 5.00
CA LEU A 63 1.32 -10.06 4.91
C LEU A 63 2.22 -10.81 3.92
N ASP A 64 2.02 -12.11 3.76
CA ASP A 64 2.75 -12.94 2.79
C ASP A 64 2.41 -12.51 1.35
N ASP A 65 1.14 -12.20 1.07
CA ASP A 65 0.72 -11.67 -0.23
C ASP A 65 1.33 -10.29 -0.49
N LEU A 66 1.29 -9.40 0.50
CA LEU A 66 1.91 -8.08 0.39
C LEU A 66 3.43 -8.18 0.19
N PHE A 67 4.07 -9.17 0.82
CA PHE A 67 5.50 -9.43 0.65
C PHE A 67 5.81 -9.89 -0.77
N GLN A 68 5.07 -10.85 -1.32
CA GLN A 68 5.25 -11.33 -2.68
C GLN A 68 5.10 -10.20 -3.71
N VAL A 69 4.04 -9.41 -3.57
CA VAL A 69 3.79 -8.26 -4.45
C VAL A 69 4.88 -7.18 -4.29
N GLY A 70 5.31 -6.93 -3.05
CA GLY A 70 6.41 -6.01 -2.78
C GLY A 70 7.74 -6.49 -3.38
N ALA A 71 8.03 -7.80 -3.31
CA ALA A 71 9.19 -8.41 -3.93
C ALA A 71 9.15 -8.29 -5.47
N MET A 72 7.98 -8.47 -6.09
CA MET A 72 7.81 -8.20 -7.53
C MET A 72 8.10 -6.73 -7.87
N GLY A 73 7.68 -5.80 -7.03
CA GLY A 73 8.01 -4.38 -7.17
C GLY A 73 9.50 -4.09 -7.07
N LEU A 74 10.20 -4.78 -6.17
CA LEU A 74 11.66 -4.71 -6.04
C LEU A 74 12.36 -5.24 -7.29
N ILE A 75 11.95 -6.40 -7.81
CA ILE A 75 12.50 -6.99 -9.02
C ILE A 75 12.34 -6.05 -10.22
N LYS A 76 11.14 -5.48 -10.40
CA LYS A 76 10.90 -4.47 -11.44
C LYS A 76 11.79 -3.23 -11.28
N ALA A 77 12.07 -2.84 -10.03
CA ALA A 77 12.97 -1.72 -9.78
C ALA A 77 14.42 -2.05 -10.15
N ILE A 78 14.90 -3.28 -9.91
CA ILE A 78 16.22 -3.75 -10.32
C ILE A 78 16.34 -3.73 -11.86
N ASP A 79 15.35 -4.31 -12.54
CA ASP A 79 15.37 -4.43 -14.00
C ASP A 79 15.33 -3.08 -14.73
N ASN A 80 14.63 -2.09 -14.17
CA ASN A 80 14.39 -0.80 -14.81
C ASN A 80 15.18 0.36 -14.19
N PHE A 81 16.16 0.09 -13.31
CA PHE A 81 16.95 1.15 -12.69
C PHE A 81 17.87 1.83 -13.72
N ASP A 82 17.74 3.15 -13.81
CA ASP A 82 18.59 3.97 -14.68
C ASP A 82 19.62 4.74 -13.84
N PHE A 83 20.90 4.49 -14.17
CA PHE A 83 22.03 5.12 -13.50
C PHE A 83 22.21 6.61 -13.86
N SER A 84 21.59 7.07 -14.96
CA SER A 84 21.74 8.45 -15.45
C SER A 84 21.18 9.50 -14.46
N HIS A 85 20.23 9.10 -13.64
CA HIS A 85 19.56 10.00 -12.70
C HIS A 85 20.34 10.31 -11.42
N GLY A 86 21.46 9.64 -11.15
CA GLY A 86 22.33 9.90 -10.02
C GLY A 86 21.67 9.72 -8.63
N VAL A 87 20.54 9.02 -8.55
CA VAL A 87 19.81 8.76 -7.31
C VAL A 87 20.21 7.43 -6.68
N LYS A 88 20.02 7.28 -5.36
CA LYS A 88 20.23 6.00 -4.69
C LYS A 88 19.16 4.99 -5.15
N PHE A 89 19.54 3.73 -5.30
CA PHE A 89 18.60 2.66 -5.67
C PHE A 89 17.37 2.61 -4.78
N SER A 90 17.52 2.72 -3.45
CA SER A 90 16.39 2.73 -2.51
C SER A 90 15.38 3.86 -2.77
N THR A 91 15.84 5.02 -3.25
CA THR A 91 14.96 6.17 -3.59
C THR A 91 14.07 5.84 -4.77
N TYR A 92 14.56 5.06 -5.72
CA TYR A 92 13.81 4.58 -6.88
C TYR A 92 12.94 3.35 -6.54
N ALA A 93 13.48 2.39 -5.79
CA ALA A 93 12.81 1.13 -5.50
C ALA A 93 11.57 1.30 -4.58
N VAL A 94 11.64 2.19 -3.58
CA VAL A 94 10.51 2.38 -2.65
C VAL A 94 9.21 2.80 -3.35
N PRO A 95 9.17 3.82 -4.22
CA PRO A 95 7.98 4.14 -5.02
C PRO A 95 7.48 2.99 -5.88
N MET A 96 8.36 2.20 -6.48
CA MET A 96 8.00 1.04 -7.29
C MET A 96 7.31 -0.04 -6.45
N ILE A 97 7.88 -0.39 -5.29
CA ILE A 97 7.29 -1.35 -4.35
C ILE A 97 5.91 -0.86 -3.87
N VAL A 98 5.82 0.41 -3.45
CA VAL A 98 4.55 1.03 -3.02
C VAL A 98 3.52 1.02 -4.15
N GLY A 99 3.94 1.28 -5.38
CA GLY A 99 3.08 1.27 -6.56
C GLY A 99 2.43 -0.09 -6.81
N GLU A 100 3.23 -1.17 -6.77
CA GLU A 100 2.73 -2.53 -6.94
C GLU A 100 1.79 -2.95 -5.80
N ILE A 101 2.15 -2.65 -4.55
CA ILE A 101 1.27 -2.94 -3.40
C ILE A 101 -0.07 -2.19 -3.51
N ARG A 102 -0.05 -0.89 -3.85
CA ARG A 102 -1.28 -0.12 -4.03
C ARG A 102 -2.14 -0.63 -5.18
N ARG A 103 -1.49 -1.07 -6.27
CA ARG A 103 -2.17 -1.70 -7.40
C ARG A 103 -2.87 -2.98 -6.96
N TYR A 104 -2.14 -3.87 -6.28
CA TYR A 104 -2.68 -5.12 -5.75
C TYR A 104 -3.86 -4.88 -4.81
N LEU A 105 -3.72 -3.99 -3.82
CA LEU A 105 -4.80 -3.65 -2.88
C LEU A 105 -6.04 -3.10 -3.58
N ARG A 106 -5.86 -2.32 -4.67
CA ARG A 106 -6.99 -1.81 -5.45
C ARG A 106 -7.68 -2.92 -6.26
N ASP A 107 -6.87 -3.80 -6.86
CA ASP A 107 -7.37 -4.83 -7.79
C ASP A 107 -7.92 -6.06 -7.02
N ASN A 108 -7.46 -6.28 -5.78
CA ASN A 108 -7.87 -7.39 -4.90
C ASN A 108 -8.94 -6.97 -3.87
N SER A 109 -9.50 -5.77 -3.96
CA SER A 109 -10.62 -5.39 -3.09
C SER A 109 -11.86 -6.23 -3.46
N VAL A 110 -12.48 -6.85 -2.44
CA VAL A 110 -13.66 -7.76 -2.57
C VAL A 110 -14.82 -7.09 -3.32
N VAL A 111 -14.93 -5.77 -3.21
CA VAL A 111 -15.91 -4.97 -3.95
C VAL A 111 -15.17 -3.89 -4.73
N ARG A 112 -15.27 -3.96 -6.07
CA ARG A 112 -14.73 -2.92 -6.95
C ARG A 112 -15.66 -1.71 -6.96
N ILE A 113 -15.44 -0.80 -6.03
CA ILE A 113 -16.14 0.49 -5.99
C ILE A 113 -15.52 1.42 -7.03
N SER A 114 -16.35 2.09 -7.83
CA SER A 114 -15.89 3.08 -8.81
C SER A 114 -15.13 4.23 -8.14
N ARG A 115 -14.25 4.89 -8.88
CA ARG A 115 -13.51 6.05 -8.35
C ARG A 115 -14.45 7.18 -7.96
N SER A 116 -15.50 7.42 -8.77
CA SER A 116 -16.49 8.45 -8.48
C SER A 116 -17.19 8.24 -7.14
N ILE A 117 -17.62 7.01 -6.84
CA ILE A 117 -18.25 6.68 -5.56
C ILE A 117 -17.28 6.90 -4.39
N LYS A 118 -16.00 6.48 -4.54
CA LYS A 118 -14.98 6.71 -3.50
C LYS A 118 -14.71 8.19 -3.27
N ASP A 119 -14.63 8.99 -4.33
CA ASP A 119 -14.41 10.43 -4.23
C ASP A 119 -15.61 11.13 -3.58
N THR A 120 -16.83 10.74 -3.94
CA THR A 120 -18.05 11.24 -3.30
C THR A 120 -18.07 10.89 -1.80
N ALA A 121 -17.78 9.62 -1.45
CA ALA A 121 -17.71 9.19 -0.06
C ALA A 121 -16.66 9.98 0.74
N TYR A 122 -15.47 10.15 0.19
CA TYR A 122 -14.39 10.89 0.85
C TYR A 122 -14.80 12.35 1.11
N ARG A 123 -15.37 13.02 0.11
CA ARG A 123 -15.84 14.41 0.23
C ARG A 123 -17.00 14.54 1.23
N ALA A 124 -17.91 13.55 1.25
CA ALA A 124 -19.02 13.50 2.21
C ALA A 124 -18.51 13.35 3.65
N LEU A 125 -17.54 12.45 3.90
CA LEU A 125 -16.93 12.26 5.20
C LEU A 125 -16.16 13.51 5.68
N GLN A 126 -15.40 14.18 4.78
CA GLN A 126 -14.74 15.44 5.11
C GLN A 126 -15.73 16.54 5.50
N TYR A 127 -16.83 16.65 4.75
CA TYR A 127 -17.86 17.63 5.08
C TYR A 127 -18.53 17.29 6.42
N LYS A 128 -18.84 16.01 6.67
CA LYS A 128 -19.41 15.54 7.95
C LYS A 128 -18.52 15.93 9.12
N GLU A 129 -17.21 15.69 9.02
CA GLU A 129 -16.24 16.02 10.07
C GLU A 129 -16.16 17.54 10.31
N LYS A 130 -16.08 18.31 9.24
CA LYS A 130 -16.05 19.79 9.32
C LYS A 130 -17.33 20.35 9.95
N TYR A 131 -18.48 19.90 9.48
CA TYR A 131 -19.78 20.34 9.98
C TYR A 131 -19.96 20.01 11.46
N PHE A 132 -19.50 18.82 11.87
CA PHE A 132 -19.54 18.41 13.28
C PHE A 132 -18.65 19.30 14.16
N MET A 133 -17.46 19.69 13.69
CA MET A 133 -16.57 20.60 14.41
C MET A 133 -17.17 22.00 14.56
N GLU A 134 -17.93 22.48 13.57
CA GLU A 134 -18.50 23.82 13.57
C GLU A 134 -19.85 23.90 14.33
N SER A 135 -20.71 22.88 14.19
CA SER A 135 -22.08 22.90 14.71
C SER A 135 -22.31 22.00 15.93
N GLY A 136 -21.40 21.06 16.20
CA GLY A 136 -21.56 20.02 17.22
C GLY A 136 -22.64 18.97 16.86
N LYS A 137 -23.15 18.99 15.62
CA LYS A 137 -24.18 18.06 15.12
C LYS A 137 -23.71 17.37 13.85
N GLU A 138 -24.26 16.19 13.57
CA GLU A 138 -24.04 15.53 12.29
C GLU A 138 -24.95 16.14 11.21
N PRO A 139 -24.41 16.38 9.98
CA PRO A 139 -25.23 16.86 8.87
C PRO A 139 -26.17 15.76 8.38
N THR A 140 -27.32 16.16 7.85
CA THR A 140 -28.23 15.24 7.16
C THR A 140 -27.71 14.86 5.79
N ILE A 141 -28.29 13.82 5.19
CA ILE A 141 -27.92 13.36 3.83
C ILE A 141 -28.22 14.45 2.80
N GLU A 142 -29.34 15.17 2.98
CA GLU A 142 -29.77 16.27 2.14
C GLU A 142 -28.78 17.44 2.19
N GLU A 143 -28.33 17.83 3.39
CA GLU A 143 -27.31 18.87 3.57
C GLU A 143 -25.97 18.49 2.93
N MET A 144 -25.57 17.21 3.03
CA MET A 144 -24.38 16.70 2.35
C MET A 144 -24.52 16.72 0.83
N ALA A 145 -25.70 16.33 0.32
CA ALA A 145 -25.98 16.29 -1.10
C ALA A 145 -25.97 17.71 -1.71
N GLU A 146 -26.61 18.68 -1.03
CA GLU A 146 -26.63 20.09 -1.43
C GLU A 146 -25.22 20.69 -1.45
N TYR A 147 -24.45 20.46 -0.39
CA TYR A 147 -23.07 20.96 -0.30
C TYR A 147 -22.14 20.38 -1.40
N LEU A 148 -22.29 19.12 -1.73
CA LEU A 148 -21.46 18.42 -2.71
C LEU A 148 -21.95 18.59 -4.15
N GLY A 149 -23.19 19.05 -4.34
CA GLY A 149 -23.81 19.20 -5.66
C GLY A 149 -24.09 17.87 -6.35
N VAL A 150 -24.49 16.85 -5.58
CA VAL A 150 -24.81 15.49 -6.06
C VAL A 150 -26.19 15.06 -5.52
N ASP A 151 -26.75 14.01 -6.13
CA ASP A 151 -28.04 13.49 -5.66
C ASP A 151 -27.90 12.82 -4.28
N THR A 152 -28.97 12.88 -3.47
CA THR A 152 -29.02 12.21 -2.16
C THR A 152 -28.76 10.71 -2.24
N ILE A 153 -29.20 10.07 -3.33
CA ILE A 153 -28.96 8.66 -3.61
C ILE A 153 -27.48 8.37 -3.75
N ASP A 154 -26.73 9.24 -4.43
CA ASP A 154 -25.28 9.07 -4.61
C ASP A 154 -24.52 9.17 -3.28
N ILE A 155 -24.97 10.02 -2.37
CA ILE A 155 -24.40 10.10 -1.00
C ILE A 155 -24.65 8.81 -0.23
N VAL A 156 -25.89 8.27 -0.27
CA VAL A 156 -26.23 7.03 0.43
C VAL A 156 -25.38 5.88 -0.11
N ILE A 157 -25.35 5.68 -1.43
CA ILE A 157 -24.55 4.63 -2.07
C ILE A 157 -23.06 4.78 -1.71
N ALA A 158 -22.54 6.01 -1.70
CA ALA A 158 -21.14 6.26 -1.40
C ALA A 158 -20.79 5.94 0.06
N LEU A 159 -21.64 6.33 1.00
CA LEU A 159 -21.43 6.07 2.42
C LEU A 159 -21.59 4.58 2.76
N GLU A 160 -22.60 3.90 2.21
CA GLU A 160 -22.79 2.45 2.38
C GLU A 160 -21.61 1.66 1.84
N ALA A 161 -21.13 1.99 0.64
CA ALA A 161 -19.99 1.33 0.02
C ALA A 161 -18.70 1.44 0.87
N VAL A 162 -18.52 2.53 1.62
CA VAL A 162 -17.38 2.70 2.52
C VAL A 162 -17.63 2.04 3.88
N GLN A 163 -18.88 2.01 4.36
CA GLN A 163 -19.26 1.41 5.62
C GLN A 163 -19.16 -0.12 5.59
N GLU A 164 -19.54 -0.78 4.49
CA GLU A 164 -19.33 -2.22 4.30
C GLU A 164 -17.84 -2.60 4.35
N LEU A 165 -16.97 -1.79 3.79
CA LEU A 165 -15.52 -1.98 3.88
C LEU A 165 -15.00 -1.81 5.32
N SER A 166 -15.65 -0.99 6.14
CA SER A 166 -15.31 -0.79 7.55
C SER A 166 -15.84 -1.92 8.45
N LEU A 167 -17.01 -2.47 8.15
CA LEU A 167 -17.64 -3.56 8.93
C LEU A 167 -16.92 -4.90 8.76
N ILE A 168 -16.30 -5.16 7.60
CA ILE A 168 -15.45 -6.34 7.39
C ILE A 168 -14.26 -6.33 8.37
N HIS A 169 -13.77 -5.15 8.76
CA HIS A 169 -12.69 -5.02 9.74
C HIS A 169 -13.12 -5.14 11.21
N ILE A 170 -14.41 -4.99 11.51
CA ILE A 170 -14.92 -5.04 12.89
C ILE A 170 -15.39 -6.45 13.27
N SER A 171 -15.64 -7.32 12.31
CA SER A 171 -16.21 -8.66 12.55
C SER A 171 -15.19 -9.79 12.76
N GLU A 172 -13.88 -9.52 12.82
CA GLU A 172 -12.94 -10.52 13.30
C GLU A 172 -13.01 -10.59 14.84
N PRO A 173 -13.54 -11.70 15.41
CA PRO A 173 -13.47 -11.89 16.84
C PRO A 173 -12.01 -12.08 17.23
N THR A 174 -11.49 -11.19 18.06
CA THR A 174 -10.24 -11.42 18.81
C THR A 174 -10.35 -12.77 19.48
N ARG A 175 -9.66 -13.78 18.95
CA ARG A 175 -9.48 -15.05 19.65
C ARG A 175 -8.62 -14.82 20.88
N PRO A 176 -9.03 -15.39 22.03
CA PRO A 176 -8.29 -15.31 23.29
C PRO A 176 -6.93 -15.98 23.20
#